data_926400313ecca6e46b1efe1891f3b17d
#
_entry.id   926400313ecca6e46b1efe1891f3b17d
#
_cell.length_a   1.000
_cell.length_b   1.000
_cell.length_c   1.000
_cell.angle_alpha   90.00
_cell.angle_beta   90.00
_cell.angle_gamma   90.00
#
_symmetry.space_group_name_H-M   'P 1'
#
loop_
_entity.id
_entity.type
_entity.pdbx_description
1 polymer ?
#
loop_
_entity_poly.entity_id
_entity_poly.type
_entity_poly.pdbx_seq_one_letter_code
_entity_poly.pdbx_strand_id
1 'polypeptide(L)'
;MGQQQLLLIVLGTIIVGVAVVVGINMFSQGAVNAERDALIQDVNTIGSNAAAYWRKPAEMGGGARDFTGLTLAKLGADATNANGAFVLAVVDADSITVTATGANEGVVIVAGITDQGVSGTPTITLP
;
A
#
# COMPACT_ATOMS: atom_id res chain seq x y z
N MET A 1 23.86 -33.32 40.58
CA MET A 1 23.38 -32.83 39.34
C MET A 1 21.99 -33.19 39.29
N GLY A 2 21.35 -32.38 39.53
CA GLY A 2 20.13 -32.77 39.90
C GLY A 2 19.01 -32.31 39.08
N GLN A 3 17.88 -32.54 39.59
CA GLN A 3 16.63 -32.12 39.02
C GLN A 3 16.58 -30.63 38.76
N GLN A 4 17.26 -29.81 39.57
CA GLN A 4 17.29 -28.36 39.39
C GLN A 4 17.94 -27.95 38.06
N GLN A 5 19.02 -28.61 37.68
CA GLN A 5 19.69 -28.32 36.43
C GLN A 5 18.83 -28.69 35.22
N LEU A 6 18.16 -29.84 35.28
CA LEU A 6 17.24 -30.26 34.23
C LEU A 6 16.05 -29.31 34.14
N LEU A 7 15.51 -28.86 35.26
CA LEU A 7 14.40 -27.91 35.29
C LEU A 7 14.80 -26.57 34.66
N LEU A 8 16.02 -26.09 34.92
CA LEU A 8 16.52 -24.85 34.36
C LEU A 8 16.70 -24.95 32.84
N ILE A 9 17.19 -26.09 32.36
CA ILE A 9 17.35 -26.33 30.92
C ILE A 9 15.99 -26.35 30.22
N VAL A 10 15.02 -27.07 30.78
CA VAL A 10 13.67 -27.14 30.23
C VAL A 10 13.02 -25.76 30.23
N LEU A 11 13.12 -25.03 31.33
CA LEU A 11 12.57 -23.68 31.45
C LEU A 11 13.21 -22.74 30.43
N GLY A 12 14.52 -22.78 30.27
CA GLY A 12 15.24 -21.98 29.30
C GLY A 12 14.81 -22.27 27.89
N THR A 13 14.60 -23.53 27.52
CA THR A 13 14.10 -23.96 26.21
C THR A 13 12.71 -23.40 25.92
N ILE A 14 11.82 -23.43 26.89
CA ILE A 14 10.46 -22.92 26.75
C ILE A 14 10.48 -21.41 26.53
N ILE A 15 11.27 -20.68 27.30
CA ILE A 15 11.39 -19.22 27.18
C ILE A 15 11.92 -18.84 25.82
N VAL A 16 12.95 -19.52 25.34
CA VAL A 16 13.51 -19.26 24.01
C VAL A 16 12.50 -19.56 22.90
N GLY A 17 11.77 -20.67 23.01
CA GLY A 17 10.73 -21.03 22.06
C GLY A 17 9.64 -19.98 21.94
N VAL A 18 9.16 -19.47 23.07
CA VAL A 18 8.15 -18.40 23.11
C VAL A 18 8.71 -17.11 22.49
N ALA A 19 9.95 -16.75 22.83
CA ALA A 19 10.59 -15.56 22.31
C ALA A 19 10.73 -15.59 20.79
N VAL A 20 11.07 -16.75 20.22
CA VAL A 20 11.19 -16.92 18.77
C VAL A 20 9.83 -16.72 18.09
N VAL A 21 8.77 -17.31 18.60
CA VAL A 21 7.42 -17.17 18.03
C VAL A 21 6.97 -15.71 18.05
N VAL A 22 7.14 -15.03 19.16
CA VAL A 22 6.79 -13.62 19.30
C VAL A 22 7.61 -12.76 18.35
N GLY A 23 8.91 -13.03 18.22
CA GLY A 23 9.79 -12.31 17.32
C GLY A 23 9.38 -12.44 15.86
N ILE A 24 9.01 -13.64 15.42
CA ILE A 24 8.52 -13.87 14.06
C ILE A 24 7.24 -13.10 13.80
N ASN A 25 6.31 -13.10 14.74
CA ASN A 25 5.04 -12.37 14.59
C ASN A 25 5.27 -10.86 14.49
N MET A 26 6.15 -10.30 15.31
CA MET A 26 6.48 -8.88 15.25
C MET A 26 7.15 -8.50 13.94
N PHE A 27 8.03 -9.34 13.44
CA PHE A 27 8.72 -9.13 12.17
C PHE A 27 7.73 -9.16 11.01
N SER A 28 6.80 -10.09 11.02
CA SER A 28 5.76 -10.21 10.00
C SER A 28 4.86 -8.97 9.97
N GLN A 29 4.44 -8.49 11.13
CA GLN A 29 3.64 -7.27 11.22
C GLN A 29 4.42 -6.04 10.74
N GLY A 30 5.71 -5.98 11.03
CA GLY A 30 6.59 -4.92 10.55
C GLY A 30 6.67 -4.90 9.03
N ALA A 31 6.78 -6.08 8.41
CA ALA A 31 6.80 -6.20 6.95
C ALA A 31 5.48 -5.75 6.32
N VAL A 32 4.35 -6.15 6.89
CA VAL A 32 3.02 -5.73 6.42
C VAL A 32 2.88 -4.21 6.53
N ASN A 33 3.29 -3.62 7.64
CA ASN A 33 3.20 -2.18 7.84
C ASN A 33 4.10 -1.42 6.86
N ALA A 34 5.30 -1.93 6.59
CA ALA A 34 6.22 -1.32 5.62
C ALA A 34 5.64 -1.35 4.20
N GLU A 35 5.05 -2.46 3.80
CA GLU A 35 4.39 -2.57 2.49
C GLU A 35 3.21 -1.62 2.40
N ARG A 36 2.38 -1.56 3.43
CA ARG A 36 1.25 -0.63 3.50
C ARG A 36 1.72 0.82 3.32
N ASP A 37 2.74 1.23 4.05
CA ASP A 37 3.24 2.60 4.00
C ASP A 37 3.83 2.93 2.62
N ALA A 38 4.52 1.99 1.99
CA ALA A 38 5.06 2.15 0.65
C ALA A 38 3.94 2.32 -0.38
N LEU A 39 2.88 1.51 -0.29
CA LEU A 39 1.73 1.60 -1.18
C LEU A 39 0.96 2.92 -0.98
N ILE A 40 0.80 3.37 0.24
CA ILE A 40 0.15 4.65 0.54
C ILE A 40 0.95 5.80 -0.10
N GLN A 41 2.26 5.76 0.00
CA GLN A 41 3.13 6.75 -0.63
C GLN A 41 2.93 6.78 -2.14
N ASP A 42 2.91 5.62 -2.77
CA ASP A 42 2.72 5.50 -4.22
C ASP A 42 1.33 5.98 -4.64
N VAL A 43 0.29 5.63 -3.88
CA VAL A 43 -1.07 6.08 -4.14
C VAL A 43 -1.19 7.60 -3.99
N ASN A 44 -0.55 8.19 -3.01
CA ASN A 44 -0.52 9.64 -2.83
C ASN A 44 0.18 10.34 -4.00
N THR A 45 1.25 9.75 -4.51
CA THR A 45 1.95 10.26 -5.71
C THR A 45 1.05 10.21 -6.93
N ILE A 46 0.37 9.09 -7.14
CA ILE A 46 -0.60 8.94 -8.24
C ILE A 46 -1.73 9.96 -8.08
N GLY A 47 -2.22 10.16 -6.86
CA GLY A 47 -3.27 11.13 -6.57
C GLY A 47 -2.86 12.55 -6.90
N SER A 48 -1.64 12.94 -6.54
CA SER A 48 -1.11 14.27 -6.84
C SER A 48 -0.95 14.47 -8.35
N ASN A 49 -0.45 13.46 -9.04
CA ASN A 49 -0.28 13.50 -10.49
C ASN A 49 -1.63 13.55 -11.21
N ALA A 50 -2.63 12.83 -10.70
CA ALA A 50 -3.98 12.84 -11.24
C ALA A 50 -4.62 14.21 -11.06
N ALA A 51 -4.47 14.85 -9.90
CA ALA A 51 -4.97 16.20 -9.68
C ALA A 51 -4.33 17.21 -10.63
N ALA A 52 -3.03 17.09 -10.87
CA ALA A 52 -2.32 17.92 -11.83
C ALA A 52 -2.83 17.67 -13.26
N TYR A 53 -3.05 16.41 -13.64
CA TYR A 53 -3.61 16.03 -14.93
C TYR A 53 -5.00 16.67 -15.14
N TRP A 54 -5.84 16.62 -14.13
CA TRP A 54 -7.20 17.17 -14.21
C TRP A 54 -7.18 18.67 -14.51
N ARG A 55 -6.23 19.39 -13.91
CA ARG A 55 -6.10 20.84 -14.07
C ARG A 55 -5.39 21.26 -15.35
N LYS A 56 -4.67 20.34 -15.96
CA LYS A 56 -3.86 20.61 -17.14
C LYS A 56 -4.74 20.73 -18.37
N PRO A 57 -4.53 21.75 -19.24
CA PRO A 57 -5.28 21.84 -20.49
C PRO A 57 -5.04 20.63 -21.39
N ALA A 58 -6.04 20.28 -22.20
CA ALA A 58 -5.94 19.18 -23.15
C ALA A 58 -4.79 19.38 -24.15
N GLU A 59 -4.51 20.60 -24.52
CA GLU A 59 -3.43 20.96 -25.46
C GLU A 59 -2.05 20.59 -24.89
N MET A 60 -1.93 20.53 -23.58
CA MET A 60 -0.68 20.16 -22.89
C MET A 60 -0.67 18.68 -22.48
N GLY A 61 -1.61 17.89 -22.97
CA GLY A 61 -1.72 16.49 -22.64
C GLY A 61 -2.47 16.19 -21.36
N GLY A 62 -3.23 17.16 -20.86
CA GLY A 62 -4.01 17.00 -19.63
C GLY A 62 -5.46 16.66 -19.88
N GLY A 63 -6.24 16.57 -18.80
CA GLY A 63 -7.64 16.19 -18.83
C GLY A 63 -8.62 17.33 -19.05
N ALA A 64 -8.18 18.57 -18.97
CA ALA A 64 -9.06 19.73 -19.08
C ALA A 64 -10.28 19.65 -18.15
N ARG A 65 -10.02 19.31 -16.89
CA ARG A 65 -11.02 19.12 -15.82
C ARG A 65 -11.92 17.91 -16.05
N ASP A 66 -11.35 16.85 -16.62
CA ASP A 66 -12.07 15.61 -16.89
C ASP A 66 -11.12 14.44 -16.78
N PHE A 67 -11.47 13.45 -15.96
CA PHE A 67 -10.69 12.23 -15.81
C PHE A 67 -11.03 11.17 -16.86
N THR A 68 -12.04 11.37 -17.66
CA THR A 68 -12.46 10.39 -18.67
C THR A 68 -11.28 10.05 -19.59
N GLY A 69 -11.01 8.76 -19.73
CA GLY A 69 -9.90 8.30 -20.56
C GLY A 69 -8.52 8.34 -19.89
N LEU A 70 -8.45 8.69 -18.60
CA LEU A 70 -7.20 8.69 -17.87
C LEU A 70 -6.69 7.27 -17.65
N THR A 71 -5.39 7.08 -17.82
CA THR A 71 -4.70 5.83 -17.53
C THR A 71 -3.45 6.11 -16.69
N LEU A 72 -2.91 5.08 -16.06
CA LEU A 72 -1.66 5.23 -15.32
C LEU A 72 -0.51 5.70 -16.22
N ALA A 73 -0.47 5.24 -17.46
CA ALA A 73 0.56 5.66 -18.40
C ALA A 73 0.54 7.18 -18.67
N LYS A 74 -0.64 7.77 -18.72
CA LYS A 74 -0.77 9.22 -18.89
C LYS A 74 -0.27 10.01 -17.70
N LEU A 75 -0.27 9.40 -16.53
CA LEU A 75 0.28 10.00 -15.30
C LEU A 75 1.79 9.77 -15.16
N GLY A 76 2.38 9.00 -16.06
CA GLY A 76 3.78 8.61 -15.94
C GLY A 76 4.02 7.60 -14.82
N ALA A 77 2.98 6.90 -14.39
CA ALA A 77 3.08 5.90 -13.33
C ALA A 77 3.11 4.50 -13.92
N ASP A 78 3.92 3.64 -13.34
CA ASP A 78 3.97 2.24 -13.73
C ASP A 78 2.81 1.48 -13.08
N ALA A 79 2.22 0.55 -13.83
CA ALA A 79 1.16 -0.32 -13.28
C ALA A 79 1.70 -1.30 -12.26
N THR A 80 2.99 -1.59 -12.30
CA THR A 80 3.65 -2.51 -11.37
C THR A 80 5.03 -1.96 -11.02
N ASN A 81 5.37 -2.00 -9.74
CA ASN A 81 6.70 -1.63 -9.26
C ASN A 81 7.14 -2.60 -8.16
N ALA A 82 8.24 -2.31 -7.48
CA ALA A 82 8.76 -3.16 -6.41
C ALA A 82 7.80 -3.27 -5.22
N ASN A 83 6.92 -2.31 -5.03
CA ASN A 83 5.96 -2.29 -3.91
C ASN A 83 4.70 -3.10 -4.21
N GLY A 84 4.28 -3.17 -5.46
CA GLY A 84 3.07 -3.90 -5.84
C GLY A 84 2.53 -3.50 -7.20
N ALA A 85 1.26 -3.81 -7.41
CA ALA A 85 0.54 -3.52 -8.65
C ALA A 85 -0.56 -2.48 -8.38
N PHE A 86 -0.81 -1.65 -9.37
CA PHE A 86 -1.79 -0.56 -9.28
C PHE A 86 -2.78 -0.64 -10.43
N VAL A 87 -4.05 -0.45 -10.13
CA VAL A 87 -5.12 -0.39 -11.12
C VAL A 87 -5.87 0.92 -10.94
N LEU A 88 -6.03 1.65 -12.02
CA LEU A 88 -6.78 2.90 -12.03
C LEU A 88 -8.11 2.68 -12.76
N ALA A 89 -9.20 3.06 -12.12
CA ALA A 89 -10.53 3.00 -12.68
C ALA A 89 -11.17 4.38 -12.63
N VAL A 90 -11.69 4.85 -13.76
CA VAL A 90 -12.39 6.13 -13.82
C VAL A 90 -13.83 5.91 -13.34
N VAL A 91 -14.24 6.68 -12.33
CA VAL A 91 -15.61 6.65 -11.80
C VAL A 91 -16.48 7.63 -12.57
N ASP A 92 -16.03 8.88 -12.68
CA ASP A 92 -16.70 9.92 -13.45
C ASP A 92 -15.67 10.98 -13.88
N ALA A 93 -16.15 12.12 -14.40
CA ALA A 93 -15.27 13.19 -14.87
C ALA A 93 -14.44 13.81 -13.76
N ASP A 94 -14.88 13.73 -12.51
CA ASP A 94 -14.25 14.40 -11.37
C ASP A 94 -13.61 13.44 -10.36
N SER A 95 -13.75 12.14 -10.57
CA SER A 95 -13.22 11.17 -9.62
C SER A 95 -12.73 9.88 -10.28
N ILE A 96 -11.70 9.31 -9.70
CA ILE A 96 -11.13 8.03 -10.08
C ILE A 96 -10.88 7.20 -8.82
N THR A 97 -10.70 5.90 -9.01
CA THR A 97 -10.32 4.98 -7.93
C THR A 97 -9.03 4.29 -8.31
N VAL A 98 -8.08 4.26 -7.39
CA VAL A 98 -6.83 3.52 -7.54
C VAL A 98 -6.83 2.39 -6.53
N THR A 99 -6.60 1.17 -7.02
CA THR A 99 -6.42 -0.01 -6.18
C THR A 99 -4.96 -0.42 -6.24
N ALA A 100 -4.32 -0.46 -5.09
CA ALA A 100 -2.93 -0.90 -4.95
C ALA A 100 -2.92 -2.25 -4.24
N THR A 101 -2.24 -3.23 -4.84
CA THR A 101 -2.09 -4.56 -4.27
C THR A 101 -0.62 -4.82 -4.01
N GLY A 102 -0.28 -5.14 -2.77
CA GLY A 102 1.10 -5.38 -2.37
C GLY A 102 1.71 -6.59 -3.03
N ALA A 103 3.00 -6.51 -3.32
CA ALA A 103 3.73 -7.56 -4.02
C ALA A 103 4.04 -8.76 -3.13
N ASN A 104 4.23 -8.55 -1.83
CA ASN A 104 4.77 -9.57 -0.93
C ASN A 104 3.81 -9.98 0.17
N GLU A 105 3.14 -9.01 0.80
CA GLU A 105 2.34 -9.27 2.01
C GLU A 105 0.83 -9.27 1.76
N GLY A 106 0.40 -9.00 0.54
CA GLY A 106 -1.02 -9.03 0.19
C GLY A 106 -1.85 -7.88 0.73
N VAL A 107 -1.22 -6.76 1.05
CA VAL A 107 -1.92 -5.55 1.46
C VAL A 107 -2.68 -4.97 0.25
N VAL A 108 -3.94 -4.63 0.45
CA VAL A 108 -4.75 -4.00 -0.61
C VAL A 108 -5.23 -2.64 -0.11
N ILE A 109 -5.00 -1.62 -0.92
CA ILE A 109 -5.42 -0.25 -0.62
C ILE A 109 -6.28 0.25 -1.76
N VAL A 110 -7.46 0.74 -1.43
CA VAL A 110 -8.38 1.36 -2.39
C VAL A 110 -8.54 2.83 -2.00
N ALA A 111 -8.20 3.72 -2.91
CA ALA A 111 -8.27 5.16 -2.68
C ALA A 111 -9.10 5.83 -3.75
N GLY A 112 -10.00 6.69 -3.34
CA GLY A 112 -10.68 7.61 -4.25
C GLY A 112 -9.83 8.85 -4.47
N ILE A 113 -9.75 9.30 -5.70
CA ILE A 113 -8.96 10.48 -6.08
C ILE A 113 -9.87 11.45 -6.82
N THR A 114 -9.79 12.70 -6.40
CA THR A 114 -10.54 13.80 -7.02
C THR A 114 -9.56 14.84 -7.58
N ASP A 115 -10.10 15.95 -8.05
CA ASP A 115 -9.29 17.08 -8.52
C ASP A 115 -8.39 17.69 -7.43
N GLN A 116 -8.59 17.33 -6.19
CA GLN A 116 -7.77 17.81 -5.06
C GLN A 116 -6.76 16.75 -4.57
N GLY A 117 -6.70 15.61 -5.23
CA GLY A 117 -5.85 14.49 -4.83
C GLY A 117 -6.64 13.38 -4.17
N VAL A 118 -5.99 12.64 -3.27
CA VAL A 118 -6.65 11.54 -2.56
C VAL A 118 -7.78 12.09 -1.70
N SER A 119 -8.98 11.56 -1.90
CA SER A 119 -10.19 12.00 -1.20
C SER A 119 -10.50 11.07 -0.04
N GLY A 120 -10.69 11.66 1.14
CA GLY A 120 -11.06 10.92 2.33
C GLY A 120 -9.98 9.94 2.79
N THR A 121 -10.41 8.93 3.55
CA THR A 121 -9.51 7.91 4.07
C THR A 121 -9.51 6.71 3.13
N PRO A 122 -8.35 6.29 2.62
CA PRO A 122 -8.28 5.08 1.81
C PRO A 122 -8.73 3.86 2.60
N THR A 123 -9.37 2.92 1.89
CA THR A 123 -9.72 1.62 2.48
C THR A 123 -8.51 0.71 2.42
N ILE A 124 -8.08 0.22 3.58
CA ILE A 124 -6.90 -0.64 3.68
C ILE A 124 -7.35 -2.02 4.14
N THR A 125 -7.03 -3.03 3.36
CA THR A 125 -7.28 -4.43 3.72
C THR A 125 -5.93 -5.10 3.96
N LEU A 126 -5.73 -5.58 5.17
CA LEU A 126 -4.53 -6.32 5.54
C LEU A 126 -4.77 -7.82 5.37
N PRO A 127 -3.71 -8.60 5.16
CA PRO A 127 -3.82 -10.05 5.03
C PRO A 127 -4.23 -10.72 6.34
#